data_e56886949baf7a0a148804bd035120aa
#
_entry.id   e56886949baf7a0a148804bd035120aa
#
_cell.length_a   1.000
_cell.length_b   1.000
_cell.length_c   1.000
_cell.angle_alpha   90.00
_cell.angle_beta   90.00
_cell.angle_gamma   90.00
#
_symmetry.space_group_name_H-M   'P 1'
#
loop_
_entity.id
_entity.type
_entity.pdbx_description
1 polymer ?
#
loop_
_entity_poly.entity_id
_entity_poly.type
_entity_poly.pdbx_seq_one_letter_code
_entity_poly.pdbx_strand_id
1 'polypeptide(L)'
;MKTTAVRLHGARDLRVESFELPALGSGEVLMRVVADSLCASTYKAVIQGTAHKRVPPDVAEHPVIIGHEMCGEIVAVGSELADRWKVGQRVVIQPALKLENNYDPGYSYRWVGGDTLYAIVPEIVLERGCLLPYAGDSYYKGALVEPIGCVLRAFKGMYHTDYTNYHRTDGAKRGGRIAILGGAGPMGLAAVELAIHYAGCRQVVVTDLNQERLDYAAGKCSPAAAKEAGCELIYCNTSGVADPVQMLLDLSDGGFDDVMVMVPVAGLLTMAEKIARFDGCINFFAGPAVHDLQGSLNLYRVHYDGIHLVGTAGSIPEDTVETIALIEKGVINPGVMVSHILGMAAVPETIYAMEHASGAKKVCYNGLDLPLVALSDFAELGKTDPLYAKLDEIVKANGGVWCAEAEAYLLSNAKKIEEYGTGKTLGRDGTPFRMGSLLSPNPSHPPRTSLSREPAGFRGAYGSVRGKPRLREGLVCRSGGFSERDIGIQTEEKSVAAMQRE
;
A
#
# COMPACT_ATOMS: atom_id res chain seq x y z
N MET A 1 -20.12 -4.85 -22.95
CA MET A 1 -20.50 -3.86 -21.91
C MET A 1 -19.51 -2.73 -21.94
N LYS A 2 -19.97 -1.47 -21.89
CA LYS A 2 -19.09 -0.30 -21.90
C LYS A 2 -18.68 0.10 -20.48
N THR A 3 -17.42 0.52 -20.30
CA THR A 3 -16.90 1.10 -19.06
C THR A 3 -16.15 2.39 -19.33
N THR A 4 -15.98 3.22 -18.33
CA THR A 4 -15.10 4.39 -18.35
C THR A 4 -14.01 4.19 -17.32
N ALA A 5 -12.76 4.50 -17.67
CA ALA A 5 -11.62 4.32 -16.79
C ALA A 5 -10.50 5.35 -17.06
N VAL A 6 -9.63 5.52 -16.09
CA VAL A 6 -8.36 6.22 -16.28
C VAL A 6 -7.32 5.20 -16.77
N ARG A 7 -6.80 5.41 -17.97
CA ARG A 7 -5.87 4.49 -18.61
C ARG A 7 -4.53 5.13 -18.87
N LEU A 8 -3.47 4.36 -18.62
CA LEU A 8 -2.10 4.71 -18.92
C LEU A 8 -1.75 4.23 -20.34
N HIS A 9 -1.34 5.16 -21.21
CA HIS A 9 -0.92 4.91 -22.60
C HIS A 9 0.60 4.98 -22.78
N GLY A 10 1.32 5.51 -21.81
CA GLY A 10 2.76 5.69 -21.82
C GLY A 10 3.20 6.61 -20.70
N ALA A 11 4.49 6.92 -20.64
CA ALA A 11 5.01 7.83 -19.62
C ALA A 11 4.30 9.20 -19.70
N ARG A 12 3.70 9.64 -18.59
CA ARG A 12 2.95 10.90 -18.48
C ARG A 12 1.74 11.01 -19.43
N ASP A 13 1.15 9.89 -19.84
CA ASP A 13 -0.01 9.87 -20.74
C ASP A 13 -1.16 9.11 -20.08
N LEU A 14 -1.90 9.83 -19.21
CA LEU A 14 -3.14 9.36 -18.59
C LEU A 14 -4.34 9.94 -19.32
N ARG A 15 -5.31 9.06 -19.64
CA ARG A 15 -6.56 9.48 -20.31
C ARG A 15 -7.76 8.89 -19.60
N VAL A 16 -8.80 9.70 -19.43
CA VAL A 16 -10.15 9.23 -19.05
C VAL A 16 -10.88 8.87 -20.33
N GLU A 17 -11.19 7.61 -20.52
CA GLU A 17 -11.81 7.14 -21.76
C GLU A 17 -12.83 6.03 -21.53
N SER A 18 -13.78 5.94 -22.45
CA SER A 18 -14.80 4.91 -22.45
C SER A 18 -14.52 3.88 -23.55
N PHE A 19 -14.62 2.58 -23.19
CA PHE A 19 -14.34 1.48 -24.11
C PHE A 19 -15.20 0.26 -23.80
N GLU A 20 -15.27 -0.69 -24.72
CA GLU A 20 -16.00 -1.93 -24.52
C GLU A 20 -15.16 -2.96 -23.75
N LEU A 21 -15.71 -3.45 -22.64
CA LEU A 21 -15.17 -4.63 -21.96
C LEU A 21 -15.45 -5.88 -22.82
N PRO A 22 -14.53 -6.85 -22.86
CA PRO A 22 -14.80 -8.14 -23.48
C PRO A 22 -15.92 -8.90 -22.77
N ALA A 23 -16.38 -9.99 -23.37
CA ALA A 23 -17.29 -10.92 -22.69
C ALA A 23 -16.61 -11.52 -21.46
N LEU A 24 -17.38 -11.67 -20.37
CA LEU A 24 -16.87 -12.27 -19.13
C LEU A 24 -16.53 -13.75 -19.37
N GLY A 25 -15.34 -14.16 -18.97
CA GLY A 25 -14.90 -15.56 -18.98
C GLY A 25 -15.54 -16.38 -17.86
N SER A 26 -15.51 -17.72 -17.98
CA SER A 26 -16.08 -18.63 -16.99
C SER A 26 -15.38 -18.58 -15.62
N GLY A 27 -14.07 -18.29 -15.60
CA GLY A 27 -13.23 -18.14 -14.41
C GLY A 27 -13.01 -16.68 -13.96
N GLU A 28 -13.83 -15.73 -14.45
CA GLU A 28 -13.67 -14.30 -14.17
C GLU A 28 -14.83 -13.72 -13.36
N VAL A 29 -14.61 -12.58 -12.73
CA VAL A 29 -15.64 -11.82 -12.01
C VAL A 29 -15.71 -10.41 -12.60
N LEU A 30 -16.93 -9.91 -12.87
CA LEU A 30 -17.16 -8.52 -13.20
C LEU A 30 -17.47 -7.74 -11.92
N MET A 31 -16.66 -6.74 -11.64
CA MET A 31 -16.75 -5.88 -10.45
C MET A 31 -17.13 -4.46 -10.87
N ARG A 32 -18.09 -3.86 -10.17
CA ARG A 32 -18.30 -2.40 -10.16
C ARG A 32 -17.36 -1.81 -9.12
N VAL A 33 -16.42 -0.99 -9.52
CA VAL A 33 -15.49 -0.33 -8.59
C VAL A 33 -16.14 0.96 -8.10
N VAL A 34 -16.37 1.07 -6.80
CA VAL A 34 -17.04 2.23 -6.19
C VAL A 34 -16.03 3.25 -5.71
N ALA A 35 -15.00 2.78 -5.00
CA ALA A 35 -13.94 3.63 -4.47
C ALA A 35 -12.55 3.07 -4.78
N ASP A 36 -11.61 3.94 -5.07
CA ASP A 36 -10.16 3.69 -5.11
C ASP A 36 -9.44 4.77 -4.30
N SER A 37 -8.25 4.49 -3.79
CA SER A 37 -7.47 5.48 -3.08
C SER A 37 -6.15 5.73 -3.82
N LEU A 38 -5.87 7.00 -4.10
CA LEU A 38 -4.70 7.35 -4.92
C LEU A 38 -3.39 7.14 -4.16
N CYS A 39 -2.41 6.51 -4.83
CA CYS A 39 -1.14 6.09 -4.26
C CYS A 39 0.07 6.70 -4.99
N ALA A 40 1.10 7.05 -4.23
CA ALA A 40 2.37 7.51 -4.79
C ALA A 40 3.06 6.46 -5.69
N SER A 41 2.76 5.17 -5.52
CA SER A 41 3.28 4.12 -6.41
C SER A 41 2.62 4.17 -7.79
N THR A 42 1.34 4.54 -7.89
CA THR A 42 0.68 4.84 -9.17
C THR A 42 1.33 6.04 -9.85
N TYR A 43 1.61 7.13 -9.10
CA TYR A 43 2.36 8.28 -9.64
C TYR A 43 3.70 7.84 -10.25
N LYS A 44 4.49 7.00 -9.55
CA LYS A 44 5.77 6.49 -10.07
C LYS A 44 5.60 5.73 -11.39
N ALA A 45 4.60 4.84 -11.48
CA ALA A 45 4.31 4.08 -12.69
C ALA A 45 3.92 5.00 -13.85
N VAL A 46 3.11 6.02 -13.59
CA VAL A 46 2.68 7.01 -14.59
C VAL A 46 3.85 7.84 -15.12
N ILE A 47 4.74 8.31 -14.24
CA ILE A 47 5.90 9.11 -14.64
C ILE A 47 6.93 8.29 -15.42
N GLN A 48 7.16 7.04 -15.02
CA GLN A 48 8.16 6.16 -15.60
C GLN A 48 7.67 5.43 -16.88
N GLY A 49 6.36 5.24 -17.02
CA GLY A 49 5.81 4.46 -18.13
C GLY A 49 6.46 3.07 -18.20
N THR A 50 6.88 2.64 -19.38
CA THR A 50 7.51 1.32 -19.63
C THR A 50 8.84 1.10 -18.87
N ALA A 51 9.46 2.13 -18.31
CA ALA A 51 10.63 1.97 -17.45
C ALA A 51 10.24 1.45 -16.04
N HIS A 52 8.97 1.54 -15.66
CA HIS A 52 8.48 0.97 -14.40
C HIS A 52 8.25 -0.53 -14.56
N LYS A 53 8.77 -1.33 -13.63
CA LYS A 53 8.76 -2.82 -13.68
C LYS A 53 7.38 -3.47 -13.81
N ARG A 54 6.30 -2.76 -13.47
CA ARG A 54 4.92 -3.26 -13.56
C ARG A 54 4.18 -2.81 -14.81
N VAL A 55 4.72 -1.83 -15.56
CA VAL A 55 4.05 -1.32 -16.78
C VAL A 55 4.47 -2.16 -17.95
N PRO A 56 3.52 -2.78 -18.69
CA PRO A 56 3.81 -3.59 -19.84
C PRO A 56 4.54 -2.81 -20.95
N PRO A 57 5.45 -3.43 -21.70
CA PRO A 57 6.20 -2.75 -22.77
C PRO A 57 5.31 -2.32 -23.96
N ASP A 58 4.15 -2.95 -24.12
CA ASP A 58 3.16 -2.69 -25.18
C ASP A 58 2.01 -1.78 -24.72
N VAL A 59 2.19 -0.99 -23.62
CA VAL A 59 1.16 -0.15 -23.02
C VAL A 59 0.61 0.91 -23.99
N ALA A 60 1.37 1.31 -25.01
CA ALA A 60 0.90 2.28 -26.00
C ALA A 60 -0.19 1.69 -26.91
N GLU A 61 -0.03 0.41 -27.30
CA GLU A 61 -1.01 -0.32 -28.12
C GLU A 61 -2.12 -0.91 -27.27
N HIS A 62 -1.80 -1.21 -26.02
CA HIS A 62 -2.66 -1.93 -25.08
C HIS A 62 -2.72 -1.23 -23.73
N PRO A 63 -3.38 -0.05 -23.66
CA PRO A 63 -3.44 0.75 -22.45
C PRO A 63 -4.02 0.00 -21.25
N VAL A 64 -3.44 0.24 -20.08
CA VAL A 64 -3.82 -0.42 -18.81
C VAL A 64 -4.62 0.50 -17.91
N ILE A 65 -5.54 -0.05 -17.13
CA ILE A 65 -6.27 0.71 -16.10
C ILE A 65 -5.35 0.88 -14.89
N ILE A 66 -5.29 2.11 -14.36
CA ILE A 66 -4.53 2.42 -13.14
C ILE A 66 -5.41 2.36 -11.89
N GLY A 67 -4.79 2.56 -10.70
CA GLY A 67 -5.45 2.45 -9.40
C GLY A 67 -5.42 1.01 -8.88
N HIS A 68 -4.96 0.81 -7.65
CA HIS A 68 -4.75 -0.53 -7.10
C HIS A 68 -5.22 -0.69 -5.66
N GLU A 69 -5.82 0.35 -5.08
CA GLU A 69 -6.35 0.37 -3.72
C GLU A 69 -7.89 0.40 -3.78
N MET A 70 -8.51 -0.64 -4.35
CA MET A 70 -9.90 -0.60 -4.79
C MET A 70 -10.88 -1.40 -3.92
N CYS A 71 -12.09 -0.87 -3.81
CA CYS A 71 -13.25 -1.53 -3.23
C CYS A 71 -14.49 -1.38 -4.12
N GLY A 72 -15.27 -2.43 -4.23
CA GLY A 72 -16.49 -2.39 -5.04
C GLY A 72 -17.39 -3.61 -4.81
N GLU A 73 -18.26 -3.87 -5.77
CA GLU A 73 -19.27 -4.92 -5.71
C GLU A 73 -19.21 -5.83 -6.94
N ILE A 74 -19.42 -7.12 -6.73
CA ILE A 74 -19.58 -8.09 -7.81
C ILE A 74 -20.91 -7.83 -8.52
N VAL A 75 -20.87 -7.66 -9.84
CA VAL A 75 -22.06 -7.45 -10.66
C VAL A 75 -22.34 -8.62 -11.62
N ALA A 76 -21.33 -9.44 -11.92
CA ALA A 76 -21.50 -10.72 -12.60
C ALA A 76 -20.40 -11.69 -12.22
N VAL A 77 -20.70 -13.00 -12.30
CA VAL A 77 -19.81 -14.08 -11.92
C VAL A 77 -19.76 -15.08 -13.08
N GLY A 78 -18.55 -15.47 -13.47
CA GLY A 78 -18.35 -16.53 -14.45
C GLY A 78 -18.88 -17.88 -13.95
N SER A 79 -19.28 -18.74 -14.88
CA SER A 79 -20.02 -19.97 -14.56
C SER A 79 -19.26 -20.95 -13.63
N GLU A 80 -17.93 -20.95 -13.67
CA GLU A 80 -17.08 -21.80 -12.82
C GLU A 80 -16.94 -21.29 -11.38
N LEU A 81 -17.38 -20.06 -11.12
CA LEU A 81 -17.23 -19.37 -9.83
C LEU A 81 -18.55 -19.17 -9.07
N ALA A 82 -19.68 -19.64 -9.62
CA ALA A 82 -21.02 -19.39 -9.10
C ALA A 82 -21.26 -19.93 -7.67
N ASP A 83 -20.56 -21.00 -7.30
CA ASP A 83 -20.64 -21.57 -5.94
C ASP A 83 -19.82 -20.78 -4.92
N ARG A 84 -18.84 -20.01 -5.38
CA ARG A 84 -17.87 -19.28 -4.51
C ARG A 84 -18.22 -17.81 -4.35
N TRP A 85 -18.72 -17.16 -5.40
CA TRP A 85 -18.96 -15.71 -5.43
C TRP A 85 -20.39 -15.39 -5.78
N LYS A 86 -20.91 -14.27 -5.24
CA LYS A 86 -22.30 -13.85 -5.44
C LYS A 86 -22.37 -12.40 -5.91
N VAL A 87 -23.33 -12.14 -6.81
CA VAL A 87 -23.69 -10.78 -7.22
C VAL A 87 -24.14 -9.98 -5.99
N GLY A 88 -23.70 -8.72 -5.91
CA GLY A 88 -23.94 -7.81 -4.78
C GLY A 88 -22.94 -7.97 -3.62
N GLN A 89 -22.06 -8.97 -3.65
CA GLN A 89 -21.03 -9.13 -2.65
C GLN A 89 -19.98 -8.02 -2.79
N ARG A 90 -19.67 -7.31 -1.70
CA ARG A 90 -18.56 -6.37 -1.66
C ARG A 90 -17.23 -7.10 -1.61
N VAL A 91 -16.26 -6.57 -2.32
CA VAL A 91 -14.92 -7.13 -2.45
C VAL A 91 -13.86 -6.06 -2.49
N VAL A 92 -12.66 -6.45 -2.07
CA VAL A 92 -11.42 -5.70 -2.24
C VAL A 92 -10.40 -6.58 -2.98
N ILE A 93 -9.42 -5.95 -3.61
CA ILE A 93 -8.35 -6.68 -4.30
C ILE A 93 -7.02 -6.42 -3.59
N GLN A 94 -6.30 -7.51 -3.26
CA GLN A 94 -4.88 -7.45 -2.94
C GLN A 94 -4.11 -7.46 -4.27
N PRO A 95 -3.48 -6.34 -4.67
CA PRO A 95 -2.93 -6.23 -6.01
C PRO A 95 -1.63 -7.01 -6.21
N ALA A 96 -0.84 -7.24 -5.17
CA ALA A 96 0.48 -7.86 -5.29
C ALA A 96 0.39 -9.37 -5.55
N LEU A 97 0.27 -9.77 -6.81
CA LEU A 97 0.13 -11.16 -7.24
C LEU A 97 1.42 -11.97 -7.08
N LYS A 98 2.57 -11.31 -6.88
CA LYS A 98 3.90 -11.93 -6.75
C LYS A 98 4.26 -12.82 -7.95
N LEU A 99 3.94 -12.37 -9.16
CA LEU A 99 4.31 -13.02 -10.40
C LEU A 99 5.76 -12.67 -10.80
N GLU A 100 6.42 -13.55 -11.55
CA GLU A 100 7.79 -13.35 -12.02
C GLU A 100 7.95 -12.09 -12.89
N ASN A 101 6.92 -11.76 -13.69
CA ASN A 101 6.89 -10.56 -14.53
C ASN A 101 6.51 -9.28 -13.75
N ASN A 102 6.26 -9.37 -12.44
CA ASN A 102 5.79 -8.28 -11.59
C ASN A 102 4.44 -7.65 -12.02
N TYR A 103 3.62 -8.34 -12.78
CA TYR A 103 2.33 -7.80 -13.23
C TYR A 103 1.30 -7.83 -12.11
N ASP A 104 0.68 -6.68 -11.85
CA ASP A 104 -0.28 -6.46 -10.78
C ASP A 104 -1.51 -5.67 -11.32
N PRO A 105 -2.75 -5.95 -10.83
CA PRO A 105 -3.92 -5.11 -11.06
C PRO A 105 -3.66 -3.63 -10.74
N GLY A 106 -4.17 -2.75 -11.58
CA GLY A 106 -3.97 -1.31 -11.44
C GLY A 106 -2.61 -0.78 -11.96
N TYR A 107 -1.82 -1.67 -12.64
CA TYR A 107 -0.56 -1.31 -13.28
C TYR A 107 -0.36 -1.98 -14.64
N SER A 108 -0.84 -3.23 -14.78
CA SER A 108 -0.40 -4.12 -15.86
C SER A 108 -1.54 -4.67 -16.70
N TYR A 109 -2.78 -4.53 -16.24
CA TYR A 109 -3.92 -5.18 -16.88
C TYR A 109 -4.82 -4.19 -17.58
N ARG A 110 -5.35 -4.60 -18.76
CA ARG A 110 -6.22 -3.77 -19.59
C ARG A 110 -7.64 -3.61 -19.01
N TRP A 111 -8.09 -4.59 -18.22
CA TRP A 111 -9.49 -4.73 -17.83
C TRP A 111 -9.70 -4.70 -16.32
N VAL A 112 -8.63 -4.57 -15.50
CA VAL A 112 -8.72 -4.45 -14.04
C VAL A 112 -7.77 -3.40 -13.50
N GLY A 113 -8.33 -2.51 -12.68
CA GLY A 113 -7.68 -1.44 -11.94
C GLY A 113 -8.73 -0.72 -11.11
N GLY A 114 -8.30 0.20 -10.25
CA GLY A 114 -9.17 0.90 -9.30
C GLY A 114 -9.88 2.11 -9.87
N ASP A 115 -9.24 2.81 -10.81
CA ASP A 115 -9.81 4.01 -11.42
C ASP A 115 -10.68 3.66 -12.64
N THR A 116 -11.76 2.92 -12.40
CA THR A 116 -12.71 2.49 -13.43
C THR A 116 -14.12 2.32 -12.85
N LEU A 117 -15.16 2.41 -13.70
CA LEU A 117 -16.53 2.07 -13.29
C LEU A 117 -16.72 0.56 -13.13
N TYR A 118 -16.22 -0.21 -14.09
CA TYR A 118 -16.33 -1.67 -14.12
C TYR A 118 -15.00 -2.29 -14.51
N ALA A 119 -14.63 -3.35 -13.80
CA ALA A 119 -13.40 -4.12 -14.01
C ALA A 119 -13.74 -5.61 -14.20
N ILE A 120 -13.06 -6.27 -15.12
CA ILE A 120 -13.04 -7.73 -15.18
C ILE A 120 -11.85 -8.21 -14.36
N VAL A 121 -12.14 -8.85 -13.23
CA VAL A 121 -11.14 -9.47 -12.37
C VAL A 121 -10.73 -10.79 -13.01
N PRO A 122 -9.48 -10.92 -13.48
CA PRO A 122 -9.05 -12.12 -14.20
C PRO A 122 -8.81 -13.29 -13.25
N GLU A 123 -8.87 -14.49 -13.80
CA GLU A 123 -8.70 -15.76 -13.09
C GLU A 123 -7.45 -15.80 -12.20
N ILE A 124 -6.32 -15.25 -12.66
CA ILE A 124 -5.06 -15.21 -11.88
C ILE A 124 -5.20 -14.50 -10.54
N VAL A 125 -6.05 -13.47 -10.43
CA VAL A 125 -6.31 -12.78 -9.16
C VAL A 125 -7.05 -13.69 -8.18
N LEU A 126 -7.99 -14.49 -8.70
CA LEU A 126 -8.75 -15.46 -7.90
C LEU A 126 -7.90 -16.67 -7.51
N GLU A 127 -7.07 -17.18 -8.42
CA GLU A 127 -6.12 -18.28 -8.17
C GLU A 127 -5.11 -17.91 -7.07
N ARG A 128 -4.66 -16.66 -7.05
CA ARG A 128 -3.75 -16.14 -6.01
C ARG A 128 -4.45 -15.79 -4.69
N GLY A 129 -5.78 -15.99 -4.60
CA GLY A 129 -6.56 -15.62 -3.41
C GLY A 129 -6.61 -14.12 -3.16
N CYS A 130 -6.40 -13.32 -4.20
CA CYS A 130 -6.26 -11.87 -4.11
C CYS A 130 -7.57 -11.10 -4.27
N LEU A 131 -8.68 -11.74 -4.65
CA LEU A 131 -10.02 -11.20 -4.52
C LEU A 131 -10.59 -11.63 -3.16
N LEU A 132 -10.92 -10.66 -2.31
CA LEU A 132 -11.27 -10.91 -0.91
C LEU A 132 -12.65 -10.32 -0.58
N PRO A 133 -13.52 -11.07 0.14
CA PRO A 133 -14.79 -10.55 0.60
C PRO A 133 -14.58 -9.44 1.64
N TYR A 134 -15.44 -8.43 1.58
CA TYR A 134 -15.43 -7.30 2.50
C TYR A 134 -16.85 -7.02 2.99
N ALA A 135 -17.08 -7.05 4.29
CA ALA A 135 -18.39 -6.83 4.90
C ALA A 135 -18.50 -5.49 5.65
N GLY A 136 -17.48 -4.63 5.53
CA GLY A 136 -17.48 -3.33 6.19
C GLY A 136 -18.58 -2.38 5.69
N ASP A 137 -18.80 -1.31 6.45
CA ASP A 137 -19.92 -0.37 6.31
C ASP A 137 -19.77 0.63 5.16
N SER A 138 -18.56 0.78 4.60
CA SER A 138 -18.24 1.83 3.62
C SER A 138 -17.17 1.39 2.62
N TYR A 139 -17.19 1.95 1.41
CA TYR A 139 -16.25 1.59 0.35
C TYR A 139 -14.86 2.20 0.56
N TYR A 140 -14.79 3.43 1.14
CA TYR A 140 -13.48 4.06 1.39
C TYR A 140 -12.64 3.25 2.38
N LYS A 141 -13.26 2.64 3.39
CA LYS A 141 -12.54 1.74 4.31
C LYS A 141 -12.00 0.52 3.57
N GLY A 142 -12.80 -0.04 2.65
CA GLY A 142 -12.36 -1.14 1.79
C GLY A 142 -11.23 -0.74 0.83
N ALA A 143 -11.28 0.46 0.26
CA ALA A 143 -10.20 0.99 -0.57
C ALA A 143 -8.89 1.21 0.23
N LEU A 144 -8.99 1.51 1.53
CA LEU A 144 -7.83 1.69 2.40
C LEU A 144 -7.27 0.40 3.01
N VAL A 145 -7.90 -0.75 2.74
CA VAL A 145 -7.40 -2.06 3.21
C VAL A 145 -6.00 -2.35 2.65
N GLU A 146 -5.75 -2.07 1.36
CA GLU A 146 -4.45 -2.34 0.74
C GLU A 146 -3.32 -1.55 1.41
N PRO A 147 -3.38 -0.20 1.49
CA PRO A 147 -2.28 0.55 2.09
C PRO A 147 -2.08 0.26 3.58
N ILE A 148 -3.15 0.02 4.34
CA ILE A 148 -3.05 -0.39 5.74
C ILE A 148 -2.41 -1.77 5.85
N GLY A 149 -2.77 -2.72 4.96
CA GLY A 149 -2.17 -4.05 4.88
C GLY A 149 -0.66 -4.00 4.63
N CYS A 150 -0.17 -3.04 3.84
CA CYS A 150 1.26 -2.82 3.65
C CYS A 150 1.95 -2.41 4.96
N VAL A 151 1.33 -1.53 5.75
CA VAL A 151 1.87 -1.11 7.05
C VAL A 151 1.76 -2.26 8.07
N LEU A 152 0.65 -2.98 8.10
CA LEU A 152 0.49 -4.17 8.96
C LEU A 152 1.58 -5.20 8.67
N ARG A 153 1.90 -5.46 7.39
CA ARG A 153 3.01 -6.33 7.00
C ARG A 153 4.34 -5.83 7.53
N ALA A 154 4.57 -4.52 7.58
CA ALA A 154 5.78 -3.96 8.17
C ALA A 154 5.87 -4.24 9.68
N PHE A 155 4.77 -4.06 10.41
CA PHE A 155 4.69 -4.43 11.82
C PHE A 155 4.97 -5.92 12.06
N LYS A 156 4.36 -6.80 11.28
CA LYS A 156 4.57 -8.26 11.34
C LYS A 156 5.97 -8.69 10.90
N GLY A 157 6.63 -7.90 10.06
CA GLY A 157 7.98 -8.17 9.59
C GLY A 157 9.09 -7.79 10.58
N MET A 158 8.79 -7.02 11.62
CA MET A 158 9.70 -6.75 12.73
C MET A 158 9.86 -8.00 13.59
N TYR A 159 10.88 -8.05 14.42
CA TYR A 159 11.05 -9.12 15.39
C TYR A 159 12.00 -8.73 16.53
N HIS A 160 11.89 -9.45 17.65
CA HIS A 160 12.72 -9.28 18.82
C HIS A 160 13.26 -10.64 19.30
N THR A 161 14.43 -10.65 19.94
CA THR A 161 15.11 -11.84 20.37
C THR A 161 15.26 -11.88 21.90
N ASP A 162 14.83 -12.96 22.52
CA ASP A 162 15.21 -13.25 23.89
C ASP A 162 16.63 -13.84 23.92
N TYR A 163 17.60 -13.03 24.26
CA TYR A 163 19.02 -13.45 24.28
C TYR A 163 19.38 -14.47 25.34
N THR A 164 18.46 -14.80 26.26
CA THR A 164 18.69 -15.88 27.24
C THR A 164 18.58 -17.28 26.61
N ASN A 165 17.78 -17.39 25.54
CA ASN A 165 17.50 -18.66 24.85
C ASN A 165 17.50 -18.53 23.33
N TYR A 166 17.75 -17.32 22.80
CA TYR A 166 17.68 -16.97 21.37
C TYR A 166 16.31 -17.23 20.73
N HIS A 167 15.26 -17.25 21.54
CA HIS A 167 13.91 -17.35 21.01
C HIS A 167 13.52 -16.02 20.34
N ARG A 168 13.00 -16.10 19.11
CA ARG A 168 12.54 -14.97 18.32
C ARG A 168 11.04 -14.81 18.49
N THR A 169 10.59 -13.59 18.75
CA THR A 169 9.19 -13.17 18.72
C THR A 169 8.98 -12.25 17.53
N ASP A 170 8.12 -12.66 16.59
CA ASP A 170 7.77 -11.85 15.41
C ASP A 170 6.78 -10.74 15.77
N GLY A 171 6.89 -9.63 15.04
CA GLY A 171 6.09 -8.42 15.22
C GLY A 171 6.81 -7.32 16.00
N ALA A 172 6.24 -6.10 15.93
CA ALA A 172 6.68 -4.99 16.76
C ALA A 172 6.46 -5.31 18.25
N LYS A 173 7.32 -4.78 19.11
CA LYS A 173 7.34 -5.12 20.53
C LYS A 173 6.09 -4.62 21.25
N ARG A 174 5.27 -5.55 21.71
CA ARG A 174 4.08 -5.23 22.49
C ARG A 174 4.46 -4.51 23.79
N GLY A 175 3.78 -3.38 24.08
CA GLY A 175 4.11 -2.52 25.22
C GLY A 175 5.45 -1.78 25.06
N GLY A 176 6.08 -1.86 23.90
CA GLY A 176 7.33 -1.18 23.56
C GLY A 176 7.15 0.30 23.22
N ARG A 177 8.26 0.93 22.83
CA ARG A 177 8.32 2.28 22.30
C ARG A 177 8.65 2.21 20.82
N ILE A 178 7.93 2.96 20.00
CA ILE A 178 8.18 3.03 18.55
C ILE A 178 8.40 4.47 18.09
N ALA A 179 9.40 4.67 17.24
CA ALA A 179 9.59 5.91 16.48
C ALA A 179 9.14 5.74 15.04
N ILE A 180 8.38 6.69 14.52
CA ILE A 180 7.90 6.73 13.13
C ILE A 180 8.51 7.94 12.44
N LEU A 181 9.65 7.75 11.75
CA LEU A 181 10.45 8.80 11.16
C LEU A 181 9.90 9.23 9.79
N GLY A 182 9.56 10.52 9.61
CA GLY A 182 8.86 11.04 8.44
C GLY A 182 7.41 10.57 8.39
N GLY A 183 6.79 10.45 9.57
CA GLY A 183 5.51 9.76 9.78
C GLY A 183 4.26 10.63 9.73
N ALA A 184 4.33 11.91 9.40
CA ALA A 184 3.14 12.76 9.32
C ALA A 184 2.34 12.63 8.00
N GLY A 185 2.73 11.71 7.13
CA GLY A 185 2.01 11.37 5.90
C GLY A 185 0.97 10.26 6.08
N PRO A 186 0.23 9.89 5.00
CA PRO A 186 -0.86 8.92 5.08
C PRO A 186 -0.46 7.55 5.63
N MET A 187 0.70 7.04 5.21
CA MET A 187 1.19 5.73 5.69
C MET A 187 1.65 5.79 7.16
N GLY A 188 2.12 6.97 7.60
CA GLY A 188 2.46 7.20 9.01
C GLY A 188 1.23 7.27 9.90
N LEU A 189 0.11 7.86 9.43
CA LEU A 189 -1.17 7.81 10.16
C LEU A 189 -1.67 6.38 10.35
N ALA A 190 -1.57 5.53 9.31
CA ALA A 190 -1.86 4.10 9.44
C ALA A 190 -0.90 3.41 10.45
N ALA A 191 0.38 3.80 10.45
CA ALA A 191 1.35 3.26 11.39
C ALA A 191 1.05 3.68 12.84
N VAL A 192 0.58 4.91 13.08
CA VAL A 192 0.12 5.36 14.40
C VAL A 192 -1.07 4.53 14.88
N GLU A 193 -2.11 4.37 14.05
CA GLU A 193 -3.28 3.53 14.38
C GLU A 193 -2.85 2.10 14.74
N LEU A 194 -1.99 1.48 13.92
CA LEU A 194 -1.52 0.12 14.17
C LEU A 194 -0.58 0.04 15.38
N ALA A 195 0.26 1.03 15.63
CA ALA A 195 1.13 1.05 16.81
C ALA A 195 0.31 1.08 18.11
N ILE A 196 -0.76 1.89 18.16
CA ILE A 196 -1.60 2.05 19.34
C ILE A 196 -2.51 0.83 19.49
N HIS A 197 -3.29 0.50 18.47
CA HIS A 197 -4.44 -0.38 18.60
C HIS A 197 -4.16 -1.85 18.25
N TYR A 198 -3.13 -2.12 17.43
CA TYR A 198 -2.73 -3.48 17.04
C TYR A 198 -1.51 -3.95 17.83
N ALA A 199 -0.37 -3.22 17.75
CA ALA A 199 0.85 -3.60 18.45
C ALA A 199 0.77 -3.30 19.97
N GLY A 200 -0.10 -2.38 20.42
CA GLY A 200 -0.25 -2.01 21.81
C GLY A 200 1.02 -1.35 22.38
N CYS A 201 1.65 -0.47 21.59
CA CYS A 201 2.82 0.29 22.02
C CYS A 201 2.43 1.25 23.16
N ARG A 202 3.29 1.36 24.18
CA ARG A 202 3.09 2.32 25.30
C ARG A 202 3.47 3.74 24.93
N GLN A 203 4.34 3.93 23.93
CA GLN A 203 4.78 5.22 23.44
C GLN A 203 4.99 5.16 21.92
N VAL A 204 4.48 6.16 21.23
CA VAL A 204 4.66 6.39 19.79
C VAL A 204 5.19 7.80 19.59
N VAL A 205 6.36 7.94 18.97
CA VAL A 205 6.94 9.24 18.62
C VAL A 205 6.96 9.37 17.09
N VAL A 206 6.26 10.36 16.58
CA VAL A 206 6.18 10.66 15.14
C VAL A 206 7.03 11.87 14.84
N THR A 207 7.93 11.77 13.87
CA THR A 207 8.73 12.91 13.43
C THR A 207 8.40 13.33 12.00
N ASP A 208 8.51 14.62 11.73
CA ASP A 208 8.49 15.20 10.39
C ASP A 208 9.27 16.51 10.38
N LEU A 209 9.57 17.07 9.21
CA LEU A 209 10.19 18.37 9.03
C LEU A 209 9.16 19.49 8.85
N ASN A 210 7.92 19.14 8.54
CA ASN A 210 6.83 20.07 8.23
C ASN A 210 5.84 20.14 9.39
N GLN A 211 5.75 21.32 10.04
CA GLN A 211 4.87 21.54 11.18
C GLN A 211 3.38 21.38 10.81
N GLU A 212 2.96 21.88 9.66
CA GLU A 212 1.57 21.79 9.23
C GLU A 212 1.11 20.33 9.06
N ARG A 213 2.02 19.45 8.57
CA ARG A 213 1.74 18.00 8.48
C ARG A 213 1.63 17.37 9.87
N LEU A 214 2.49 17.76 10.81
CA LEU A 214 2.40 17.26 12.19
C LEU A 214 1.12 17.72 12.87
N ASP A 215 0.73 18.98 12.70
CA ASP A 215 -0.52 19.53 13.25
C ASP A 215 -1.75 18.82 12.64
N TYR A 216 -1.71 18.57 11.33
CA TYR A 216 -2.75 17.78 10.65
C TYR A 216 -2.83 16.36 11.22
N ALA A 217 -1.68 15.68 11.36
CA ALA A 217 -1.61 14.32 11.90
C ALA A 217 -2.13 14.26 13.36
N ALA A 218 -1.72 15.24 14.20
CA ALA A 218 -2.20 15.36 15.57
C ALA A 218 -3.70 15.64 15.68
N GLY A 219 -4.27 16.34 14.67
CA GLY A 219 -5.71 16.55 14.56
C GLY A 219 -6.49 15.29 14.15
N LYS A 220 -5.84 14.30 13.54
CA LYS A 220 -6.47 13.03 13.09
C LYS A 220 -6.25 11.91 14.09
N CYS A 221 -5.03 11.71 14.56
CA CYS A 221 -4.66 10.79 15.62
C CYS A 221 -4.22 11.61 16.84
N SER A 222 -5.17 11.97 17.68
CA SER A 222 -4.88 12.93 18.77
C SER A 222 -4.12 12.27 19.93
N PRO A 223 -3.14 13.00 20.54
CA PRO A 223 -2.46 12.54 21.74
C PRO A 223 -3.43 12.23 22.91
N ALA A 224 -4.55 12.95 22.97
CA ALA A 224 -5.58 12.71 24.00
C ALA A 224 -6.25 11.35 23.84
N ALA A 225 -6.71 11.02 22.62
CA ALA A 225 -7.30 9.72 22.32
C ALA A 225 -6.29 8.57 22.48
N ALA A 226 -5.03 8.77 22.08
CA ALA A 226 -3.98 7.80 22.31
C ALA A 226 -3.75 7.52 23.79
N LYS A 227 -3.79 8.55 24.64
CA LYS A 227 -3.66 8.41 26.08
C LYS A 227 -4.83 7.62 26.71
N GLU A 228 -6.05 7.81 26.22
CA GLU A 228 -7.20 7.00 26.62
C GLU A 228 -7.02 5.53 26.25
N ALA A 229 -6.35 5.25 25.13
CA ALA A 229 -5.97 3.90 24.71
C ALA A 229 -4.71 3.35 25.43
N GLY A 230 -4.14 4.09 26.40
CA GLY A 230 -2.97 3.68 27.17
C GLY A 230 -1.63 3.91 26.48
N CYS A 231 -1.57 4.77 25.46
CA CYS A 231 -0.39 5.08 24.70
C CYS A 231 -0.03 6.56 24.82
N GLU A 232 1.25 6.87 25.03
CA GLU A 232 1.79 8.22 24.92
C GLU A 232 2.15 8.49 23.44
N LEU A 233 1.40 9.38 22.78
CA LEU A 233 1.64 9.79 21.39
C LEU A 233 2.24 11.18 21.35
N ILE A 234 3.42 11.32 20.73
CA ILE A 234 4.17 12.57 20.66
C ILE A 234 4.47 12.87 19.19
N TYR A 235 4.21 14.11 18.76
CA TYR A 235 4.56 14.63 17.46
C TYR A 235 5.73 15.61 17.59
N CYS A 236 6.83 15.37 16.85
CA CYS A 236 8.05 16.14 16.95
C CYS A 236 8.46 16.72 15.60
N ASN A 237 8.62 18.05 15.53
CA ASN A 237 9.28 18.70 14.40
C ASN A 237 10.79 18.63 14.59
N THR A 238 11.49 17.96 13.67
CA THR A 238 12.95 17.83 13.70
C THR A 238 13.66 18.86 12.82
N SER A 239 12.91 19.76 12.15
CA SER A 239 13.48 20.85 11.37
C SER A 239 14.18 21.87 12.27
N GLY A 240 15.44 22.16 11.96
CA GLY A 240 16.23 23.14 12.74
C GLY A 240 16.71 22.69 14.13
N VAL A 241 16.43 21.43 14.50
CA VAL A 241 16.95 20.83 15.74
C VAL A 241 18.44 20.50 15.56
N ALA A 242 19.30 21.01 16.44
CA ALA A 242 20.75 20.82 16.33
C ALA A 242 21.15 19.32 16.49
N ASP A 243 20.54 18.63 17.44
CA ASP A 243 20.73 17.19 17.64
C ASP A 243 19.39 16.48 17.78
N PRO A 244 18.75 16.06 16.67
CA PRO A 244 17.49 15.34 16.70
C PRO A 244 17.63 13.94 17.29
N VAL A 245 18.82 13.33 17.27
CA VAL A 245 19.07 12.03 17.90
C VAL A 245 18.96 12.15 19.42
N GLN A 246 19.67 13.11 20.01
CA GLN A 246 19.63 13.32 21.46
C GLN A 246 18.23 13.69 21.93
N MET A 247 17.52 14.58 21.20
CA MET A 247 16.13 14.92 21.49
C MET A 247 15.23 13.66 21.55
N LEU A 248 15.36 12.76 20.59
CA LEU A 248 14.55 11.52 20.54
C LEU A 248 14.93 10.53 21.65
N LEU A 249 16.22 10.45 22.01
CA LEU A 249 16.69 9.62 23.12
C LEU A 249 16.15 10.14 24.47
N ASP A 250 16.12 11.46 24.66
CA ASP A 250 15.57 12.08 25.88
C ASP A 250 14.06 11.83 26.03
N LEU A 251 13.31 11.84 24.90
CA LEU A 251 11.88 11.54 24.86
C LEU A 251 11.56 10.08 25.16
N SER A 252 12.48 9.17 24.83
CA SER A 252 12.23 7.72 24.86
C SER A 252 12.89 6.98 26.03
N ASP A 253 13.52 7.72 26.96
CA ASP A 253 14.27 7.11 28.07
C ASP A 253 15.29 6.07 27.55
N GLY A 254 16.17 6.52 26.68
CA GLY A 254 17.28 5.73 26.14
C GLY A 254 17.01 4.92 24.87
N GLY A 255 15.97 5.26 24.13
CA GLY A 255 15.75 4.74 22.78
C GLY A 255 14.46 3.95 22.59
N PHE A 256 14.28 3.48 21.35
CA PHE A 256 13.07 2.83 20.87
C PHE A 256 13.31 1.34 20.65
N ASP A 257 12.30 0.55 20.98
CA ASP A 257 12.28 -0.89 20.68
C ASP A 257 12.12 -1.11 19.16
N ASP A 258 11.31 -0.27 18.52
CA ASP A 258 11.05 -0.30 17.08
C ASP A 258 11.22 1.07 16.45
N VAL A 259 11.72 1.10 15.21
CA VAL A 259 11.84 2.33 14.42
C VAL A 259 11.35 2.09 13.00
N MET A 260 10.35 2.84 12.56
CA MET A 260 9.88 2.82 11.16
C MET A 260 10.43 4.02 10.40
N VAL A 261 11.08 3.76 9.27
CA VAL A 261 11.57 4.80 8.34
C VAL A 261 10.58 4.93 7.19
N MET A 262 9.77 6.01 7.20
CA MET A 262 8.64 6.18 6.28
C MET A 262 8.98 6.92 4.99
N VAL A 263 10.15 7.54 4.91
CA VAL A 263 10.61 8.30 3.74
C VAL A 263 12.00 7.81 3.28
N PRO A 264 12.30 7.77 1.96
CA PRO A 264 13.53 7.17 1.44
C PRO A 264 14.72 8.13 1.52
N VAL A 265 15.12 8.47 2.74
CA VAL A 265 16.26 9.34 3.04
C VAL A 265 17.30 8.55 3.81
N ALA A 266 18.50 8.39 3.24
CA ALA A 266 19.59 7.59 3.82
C ALA A 266 19.98 8.05 5.25
N GLY A 267 19.96 9.36 5.51
CA GLY A 267 20.26 9.91 6.84
C GLY A 267 19.29 9.45 7.93
N LEU A 268 18.04 9.14 7.59
CA LEU A 268 17.07 8.61 8.55
C LEU A 268 17.38 7.15 8.95
N LEU A 269 18.03 6.36 8.10
CA LEU A 269 18.51 5.03 8.51
C LEU A 269 19.61 5.17 9.59
N THR A 270 20.54 6.09 9.40
CA THR A 270 21.59 6.38 10.40
C THR A 270 20.99 6.93 11.71
N MET A 271 19.97 7.78 11.61
CA MET A 271 19.24 8.26 12.79
C MET A 271 18.51 7.09 13.49
N ALA A 272 17.81 6.25 12.74
CA ALA A 272 17.09 5.09 13.26
C ALA A 272 18.03 4.16 14.03
N GLU A 273 19.22 3.89 13.49
CA GLU A 273 20.23 3.07 14.14
C GLU A 273 20.65 3.66 15.50
N LYS A 274 20.90 4.99 15.55
CA LYS A 274 21.35 5.65 16.77
C LYS A 274 20.27 5.70 17.87
N ILE A 275 19.00 5.78 17.51
CA ILE A 275 17.89 5.84 18.48
C ILE A 275 17.30 4.47 18.82
N ALA A 276 17.64 3.40 18.08
CA ALA A 276 17.26 2.05 18.42
C ALA A 276 17.98 1.61 19.72
N ARG A 277 17.28 0.95 20.63
CA ARG A 277 17.87 0.39 21.85
C ARG A 277 18.41 -1.01 21.61
N PHE A 278 18.94 -1.66 22.65
CA PHE A 278 19.33 -3.08 22.58
C PHE A 278 18.19 -3.94 22.04
N ASP A 279 18.49 -4.84 21.09
CA ASP A 279 17.51 -5.66 20.36
C ASP A 279 16.49 -4.82 19.55
N GLY A 280 16.85 -3.58 19.20
CA GLY A 280 15.95 -2.69 18.48
C GLY A 280 15.75 -3.10 17.02
N CYS A 281 14.51 -3.07 16.53
CA CYS A 281 14.18 -3.43 15.16
C CYS A 281 13.91 -2.18 14.32
N ILE A 282 14.63 -2.03 13.21
CA ILE A 282 14.46 -0.93 12.25
C ILE A 282 13.75 -1.49 11.02
N ASN A 283 12.56 -0.98 10.70
CA ASN A 283 11.88 -1.28 9.45
C ASN A 283 12.06 -0.12 8.46
N PHE A 284 12.78 -0.39 7.37
CA PHE A 284 12.88 0.52 6.24
C PHE A 284 11.67 0.32 5.33
N PHE A 285 10.56 1.00 5.67
CA PHE A 285 9.28 0.93 4.97
C PHE A 285 9.26 1.70 3.66
N ALA A 286 10.04 2.78 3.60
CA ALA A 286 10.05 3.70 2.46
C ALA A 286 10.47 3.00 1.16
N GLY A 287 9.68 3.16 0.10
CA GLY A 287 10.01 2.67 -1.25
C GLY A 287 10.88 3.68 -2.02
N PRO A 288 12.21 3.48 -2.17
CA PRO A 288 13.04 4.37 -2.96
C PRO A 288 12.65 4.33 -4.45
N ALA A 289 12.81 5.48 -5.12
CA ALA A 289 12.62 5.58 -6.57
C ALA A 289 13.90 5.22 -7.35
N VAL A 290 15.05 5.24 -6.68
CA VAL A 290 16.37 4.94 -7.26
C VAL A 290 16.90 3.62 -6.70
N HIS A 291 17.64 2.87 -7.55
CA HIS A 291 18.15 1.53 -7.19
C HIS A 291 19.41 1.56 -6.31
N ASP A 292 20.10 2.69 -6.26
CA ASP A 292 21.40 2.87 -5.62
C ASP A 292 21.33 3.69 -4.31
N LEU A 293 20.15 3.82 -3.69
CA LEU A 293 20.05 4.45 -2.38
C LEU A 293 20.83 3.63 -1.33
N GLN A 294 21.87 4.21 -0.80
CA GLN A 294 22.75 3.60 0.19
C GLN A 294 22.65 4.31 1.55
N GLY A 295 22.82 3.55 2.63
CA GLY A 295 22.84 4.06 4.00
C GLY A 295 23.93 3.39 4.84
N SER A 296 24.34 4.03 5.93
CA SER A 296 25.37 3.52 6.83
C SER A 296 24.76 3.02 8.13
N LEU A 297 25.28 1.89 8.63
CA LEU A 297 24.95 1.32 9.92
C LEU A 297 26.25 1.10 10.73
N ASN A 298 26.17 1.28 12.05
CA ASN A 298 27.25 0.92 12.95
C ASN A 298 27.23 -0.60 13.19
N LEU A 299 28.18 -1.33 12.58
CA LEU A 299 28.22 -2.79 12.65
C LEU A 299 28.56 -3.30 14.06
N TYR A 300 29.18 -2.48 14.93
CA TYR A 300 29.36 -2.82 16.33
C TYR A 300 28.03 -2.99 17.03
N ARG A 301 27.07 -2.07 16.79
CA ARG A 301 25.74 -2.14 17.37
C ARG A 301 24.89 -3.29 16.78
N VAL A 302 25.05 -3.57 15.49
CA VAL A 302 24.44 -4.75 14.88
C VAL A 302 24.91 -6.03 15.58
N HIS A 303 26.21 -6.14 15.88
CA HIS A 303 26.78 -7.32 16.50
C HIS A 303 26.52 -7.42 18.01
N TYR A 304 26.78 -6.33 18.75
CA TYR A 304 26.75 -6.37 20.22
C TYR A 304 25.42 -5.93 20.81
N ASP A 305 24.70 -5.00 20.17
CA ASP A 305 23.41 -4.50 20.64
C ASP A 305 22.24 -5.25 19.97
N GLY A 306 22.53 -6.16 19.03
CA GLY A 306 21.51 -6.97 18.34
C GLY A 306 20.53 -6.17 17.51
N ILE A 307 20.94 -5.01 16.96
CA ILE A 307 20.04 -4.20 16.13
C ILE A 307 19.69 -4.93 14.84
N HIS A 308 18.41 -4.97 14.49
CA HIS A 308 17.89 -5.58 13.28
C HIS A 308 17.50 -4.53 12.24
N LEU A 309 17.80 -4.80 10.96
CA LEU A 309 17.28 -4.03 9.83
C LEU A 309 16.42 -4.95 8.98
N VAL A 310 15.16 -4.60 8.84
CA VAL A 310 14.18 -5.31 8.00
C VAL A 310 13.58 -4.38 6.96
N GLY A 311 13.10 -4.93 5.86
CA GLY A 311 12.41 -4.19 4.81
C GLY A 311 11.16 -4.96 4.38
N THR A 312 10.11 -4.23 4.05
CA THR A 312 8.86 -4.81 3.57
C THR A 312 8.36 -4.03 2.35
N ALA A 313 7.87 -4.75 1.34
CA ALA A 313 7.31 -4.17 0.12
C ALA A 313 5.98 -4.83 -0.23
N GLY A 314 4.91 -4.05 -0.13
CA GLY A 314 3.54 -4.55 -0.29
C GLY A 314 3.11 -5.44 0.87
N SER A 315 2.01 -6.17 0.67
CA SER A 315 1.44 -7.13 1.60
C SER A 315 1.12 -8.45 0.88
N ILE A 316 0.51 -9.39 1.57
CA ILE A 316 0.03 -10.68 1.05
C ILE A 316 -1.45 -10.84 1.40
N PRO A 317 -2.19 -11.79 0.79
CA PRO A 317 -3.61 -11.98 1.06
C PRO A 317 -3.95 -12.14 2.54
N GLU A 318 -3.12 -12.84 3.30
CA GLU A 318 -3.32 -13.05 4.74
C GLU A 318 -3.26 -11.74 5.54
N ASP A 319 -2.35 -10.82 5.18
CA ASP A 319 -2.28 -9.49 5.80
C ASP A 319 -3.52 -8.65 5.45
N THR A 320 -4.02 -8.81 4.23
CA THR A 320 -5.25 -8.14 3.76
C THR A 320 -6.47 -8.66 4.52
N VAL A 321 -6.60 -9.98 4.72
CA VAL A 321 -7.67 -10.59 5.54
C VAL A 321 -7.62 -10.07 6.98
N GLU A 322 -6.44 -10.01 7.58
CA GLU A 322 -6.27 -9.49 8.94
C GLU A 322 -6.63 -8.00 9.01
N THR A 323 -6.21 -7.20 8.03
CA THR A 323 -6.56 -5.77 7.94
C THR A 323 -8.07 -5.56 7.82
N ILE A 324 -8.76 -6.34 6.97
CA ILE A 324 -10.23 -6.33 6.86
C ILE A 324 -10.84 -6.59 8.24
N ALA A 325 -10.38 -7.63 8.93
CA ALA A 325 -10.91 -7.97 10.26
C ALA A 325 -10.68 -6.88 11.31
N LEU A 326 -9.54 -6.18 11.28
CA LEU A 326 -9.25 -5.05 12.17
C LEU A 326 -10.19 -3.86 11.89
N ILE A 327 -10.46 -3.57 10.62
CA ILE A 327 -11.36 -2.50 10.20
C ILE A 327 -12.81 -2.83 10.56
N GLU A 328 -13.29 -4.04 10.23
CA GLU A 328 -14.67 -4.47 10.48
C GLU A 328 -15.01 -4.55 11.97
N LYS A 329 -14.02 -4.86 12.80
CA LYS A 329 -14.14 -4.85 14.29
C LYS A 329 -13.99 -3.46 14.88
N GLY A 330 -13.68 -2.44 14.10
CA GLY A 330 -13.43 -1.08 14.60
C GLY A 330 -12.17 -0.95 15.46
N VAL A 331 -11.20 -1.86 15.31
CA VAL A 331 -9.91 -1.80 16.04
C VAL A 331 -9.07 -0.63 15.52
N ILE A 332 -9.09 -0.38 14.21
CA ILE A 332 -8.41 0.75 13.57
C ILE A 332 -9.40 1.58 12.77
N ASN A 333 -9.13 2.89 12.67
CA ASN A 333 -9.97 3.84 11.93
C ASN A 333 -9.30 4.31 10.63
N PRO A 334 -9.61 3.74 9.46
CA PRO A 334 -9.05 4.18 8.19
C PRO A 334 -9.37 5.65 7.83
N GLY A 335 -10.44 6.20 8.38
CA GLY A 335 -10.87 7.58 8.13
C GLY A 335 -9.80 8.63 8.45
N VAL A 336 -8.91 8.37 9.41
CA VAL A 336 -7.80 9.27 9.77
C VAL A 336 -6.85 9.52 8.61
N MET A 337 -6.78 8.59 7.66
CA MET A 337 -5.94 8.69 6.46
C MET A 337 -6.55 9.55 5.35
N VAL A 338 -7.86 9.83 5.38
CA VAL A 338 -8.56 10.55 4.30
C VAL A 338 -8.42 12.05 4.48
N SER A 339 -7.86 12.73 3.47
CA SER A 339 -7.75 14.20 3.44
C SER A 339 -8.59 14.84 2.35
N HIS A 340 -8.82 14.13 1.25
CA HIS A 340 -9.54 14.63 0.08
C HIS A 340 -10.46 13.58 -0.49
N ILE A 341 -11.49 14.04 -1.20
CA ILE A 341 -12.36 13.23 -2.05
C ILE A 341 -12.34 13.77 -3.47
N LEU A 342 -12.57 12.91 -4.46
CA LEU A 342 -12.63 13.29 -5.87
C LEU A 342 -13.45 12.28 -6.68
N GLY A 343 -13.82 12.66 -7.89
CA GLY A 343 -14.34 11.75 -8.92
C GLY A 343 -13.27 11.36 -9.93
N MET A 344 -13.57 10.37 -10.77
CA MET A 344 -12.63 9.78 -11.74
C MET A 344 -12.04 10.84 -12.71
N ALA A 345 -12.82 11.85 -13.12
CA ALA A 345 -12.36 12.89 -14.05
C ALA A 345 -11.17 13.70 -13.50
N ALA A 346 -11.06 13.84 -12.17
CA ALA A 346 -10.00 14.59 -11.51
C ALA A 346 -8.74 13.75 -11.22
N VAL A 347 -8.76 12.42 -11.48
CA VAL A 347 -7.64 11.52 -11.17
C VAL A 347 -6.37 11.89 -11.94
N PRO A 348 -6.36 12.13 -13.27
CA PRO A 348 -5.12 12.42 -13.99
C PRO A 348 -4.37 13.62 -13.43
N GLU A 349 -5.06 14.74 -13.24
CA GLU A 349 -4.46 15.97 -12.70
C GLU A 349 -4.00 15.77 -11.26
N THR A 350 -4.77 15.05 -10.45
CA THR A 350 -4.40 14.75 -9.07
C THR A 350 -3.15 13.88 -9.00
N ILE A 351 -3.01 12.87 -9.87
CA ILE A 351 -1.82 12.01 -9.94
C ILE A 351 -0.60 12.85 -10.34
N TYR A 352 -0.70 13.74 -11.35
CA TYR A 352 0.43 14.59 -11.74
C TYR A 352 0.84 15.58 -10.62
N ALA A 353 -0.12 16.04 -9.82
CA ALA A 353 0.15 16.95 -8.70
C ALA A 353 0.75 16.23 -7.47
N MET A 354 0.80 14.89 -7.42
CA MET A 354 1.22 14.14 -6.22
C MET A 354 2.67 14.39 -5.79
N GLU A 355 3.53 14.84 -6.68
CA GLU A 355 4.91 15.21 -6.35
C GLU A 355 4.98 16.34 -5.31
N HIS A 356 4.03 17.27 -5.38
CA HIS A 356 3.96 18.45 -4.50
C HIS A 356 2.71 18.45 -3.62
N ALA A 357 1.95 17.35 -3.62
CA ALA A 357 0.68 17.29 -2.93
C ALA A 357 0.84 17.32 -1.41
N SER A 358 0.04 18.14 -0.76
CA SER A 358 -0.16 18.15 0.68
C SER A 358 -1.29 17.17 1.09
N GLY A 359 -1.40 16.94 2.39
CA GLY A 359 -2.44 16.11 2.98
C GLY A 359 -2.13 14.62 2.96
N ALA A 360 -3.16 13.82 3.24
CA ALA A 360 -3.09 12.38 3.34
C ALA A 360 -3.69 11.69 2.10
N LYS A 361 -4.43 10.59 2.25
CA LYS A 361 -5.05 9.86 1.14
C LYS A 361 -6.16 10.65 0.45
N LYS A 362 -6.27 10.46 -0.84
CA LYS A 362 -7.29 11.02 -1.71
C LYS A 362 -8.15 9.87 -2.21
N VAL A 363 -9.42 9.84 -1.79
CA VAL A 363 -10.35 8.77 -2.15
C VAL A 363 -11.15 9.18 -3.39
N CYS A 364 -10.97 8.40 -4.46
CA CYS A 364 -11.72 8.54 -5.71
C CYS A 364 -13.03 7.74 -5.61
N TYR A 365 -14.14 8.39 -5.87
CA TYR A 365 -15.46 7.79 -6.06
C TYR A 365 -15.78 7.74 -7.55
N ASN A 366 -15.51 6.62 -8.19
CA ASN A 366 -15.48 6.48 -9.65
C ASN A 366 -16.77 6.91 -10.37
N GLY A 367 -17.91 6.72 -9.73
CA GLY A 367 -19.23 7.05 -10.29
C GLY A 367 -19.69 8.50 -10.09
N LEU A 368 -18.86 9.35 -9.49
CA LEU A 368 -19.25 10.72 -9.14
C LEU A 368 -18.51 11.77 -9.99
N ASP A 369 -19.25 12.82 -10.35
CA ASP A 369 -18.71 14.02 -11.01
C ASP A 369 -18.29 15.03 -9.94
N LEU A 370 -17.07 14.86 -9.42
CA LEU A 370 -16.49 15.67 -8.35
C LEU A 370 -15.09 16.16 -8.73
N PRO A 371 -14.76 17.43 -8.47
CA PRO A 371 -13.36 17.88 -8.46
C PRO A 371 -12.60 17.27 -7.28
N LEU A 372 -11.30 17.50 -7.22
CA LEU A 372 -10.51 17.23 -6.01
C LEU A 372 -10.90 18.24 -4.93
N VAL A 373 -11.41 17.78 -3.79
CA VAL A 373 -11.88 18.61 -2.67
C VAL A 373 -11.23 18.13 -1.38
N ALA A 374 -10.58 19.07 -0.65
CA ALA A 374 -10.09 18.78 0.69
C ALA A 374 -11.25 18.77 1.70
N LEU A 375 -11.19 17.90 2.70
CA LEU A 375 -12.19 17.88 3.78
C LEU A 375 -12.21 19.20 4.57
N SER A 376 -11.07 19.90 4.64
CA SER A 376 -10.97 21.24 5.25
C SER A 376 -11.76 22.31 4.52
N ASP A 377 -12.04 22.13 3.23
CA ASP A 377 -12.69 23.12 2.38
C ASP A 377 -14.21 23.03 2.42
N PHE A 378 -14.76 21.98 3.05
CA PHE A 378 -16.22 21.77 3.10
C PHE A 378 -16.97 22.95 3.73
N ALA A 379 -16.42 23.54 4.78
CA ALA A 379 -17.04 24.71 5.43
C ALA A 379 -17.18 25.92 4.49
N GLU A 380 -16.16 26.15 3.65
CA GLU A 380 -16.19 27.27 2.70
C GLU A 380 -17.10 26.96 1.50
N LEU A 381 -16.95 25.77 0.91
CA LEU A 381 -17.79 25.32 -0.20
C LEU A 381 -19.27 25.20 0.19
N GLY A 382 -19.53 24.81 1.43
CA GLY A 382 -20.87 24.68 2.00
C GLY A 382 -21.66 26.00 2.11
N LYS A 383 -21.00 27.15 1.98
CA LYS A 383 -21.68 28.44 1.92
C LYS A 383 -22.52 28.60 0.65
N THR A 384 -22.18 27.89 -0.42
CA THR A 384 -22.81 27.98 -1.73
C THR A 384 -23.42 26.66 -2.21
N ASP A 385 -22.93 25.53 -1.71
CA ASP A 385 -23.38 24.20 -2.10
C ASP A 385 -23.86 23.38 -0.87
N PRO A 386 -25.17 23.04 -0.83
CA PRO A 386 -25.75 22.26 0.27
C PRO A 386 -25.09 20.88 0.48
N LEU A 387 -24.50 20.29 -0.57
CA LEU A 387 -23.78 19.02 -0.46
C LEU A 387 -22.64 19.15 0.54
N TYR A 388 -21.77 20.15 0.35
CA TYR A 388 -20.61 20.34 1.21
C TYR A 388 -20.98 20.89 2.60
N ALA A 389 -22.07 21.68 2.70
CA ALA A 389 -22.58 22.11 4.00
C ALA A 389 -22.95 20.93 4.89
N LYS A 390 -23.63 19.92 4.34
CA LYS A 390 -24.01 18.73 5.11
C LYS A 390 -22.82 17.82 5.36
N LEU A 391 -21.90 17.67 4.40
CA LEU A 391 -20.66 16.92 4.61
C LEU A 391 -19.78 17.54 5.71
N ASP A 392 -19.69 18.87 5.77
CA ASP A 392 -18.98 19.59 6.84
C ASP A 392 -19.57 19.30 8.22
N GLU A 393 -20.92 19.35 8.32
CA GLU A 393 -21.63 19.00 9.56
C GLU A 393 -21.28 17.57 10.03
N ILE A 394 -21.39 16.59 9.13
CA ILE A 394 -21.15 15.17 9.44
C ILE A 394 -19.69 14.95 9.84
N VAL A 395 -18.74 15.49 9.05
CA VAL A 395 -17.30 15.32 9.31
C VAL A 395 -16.89 15.98 10.61
N LYS A 396 -17.41 17.17 10.93
CA LYS A 396 -17.19 17.84 12.21
C LYS A 396 -17.75 17.06 13.39
N ALA A 397 -18.95 16.51 13.26
CA ALA A 397 -19.55 15.65 14.29
C ALA A 397 -18.71 14.39 14.55
N ASN A 398 -17.96 13.92 13.53
CA ASN A 398 -17.03 12.79 13.63
C ASN A 398 -15.57 13.23 13.89
N GLY A 399 -15.35 14.33 14.60
CA GLY A 399 -14.00 14.79 15.00
C GLY A 399 -13.12 15.25 13.84
N GLY A 400 -13.70 15.68 12.71
CA GLY A 400 -12.96 16.12 11.54
C GLY A 400 -12.42 14.97 10.68
N VAL A 401 -12.88 13.74 10.90
CA VAL A 401 -12.44 12.52 10.21
C VAL A 401 -13.52 12.03 9.25
N TRP A 402 -13.13 11.56 8.06
CA TRP A 402 -14.05 10.96 7.09
C TRP A 402 -14.70 9.70 7.66
N CYS A 403 -16.00 9.49 7.42
CA CYS A 403 -16.76 8.41 8.03
C CYS A 403 -17.78 7.80 7.07
N ALA A 404 -18.34 6.65 7.44
CA ALA A 404 -19.33 5.92 6.67
C ALA A 404 -20.60 6.75 6.40
N GLU A 405 -21.05 7.57 7.36
CA GLU A 405 -22.20 8.47 7.19
C GLU A 405 -21.92 9.53 6.12
N ALA A 406 -20.72 10.14 6.14
CA ALA A 406 -20.31 11.12 5.14
C ALA A 406 -20.25 10.49 3.74
N GLU A 407 -19.68 9.28 3.62
CA GLU A 407 -19.65 8.54 2.35
C GLU A 407 -21.08 8.22 1.85
N ALA A 408 -21.94 7.69 2.72
CA ALA A 408 -23.32 7.35 2.34
C ALA A 408 -24.09 8.58 1.87
N TYR A 409 -23.91 9.72 2.54
CA TYR A 409 -24.51 10.98 2.14
C TYR A 409 -23.96 11.44 0.79
N LEU A 410 -22.63 11.41 0.60
CA LEU A 410 -21.96 11.77 -0.65
C LEU A 410 -22.49 10.93 -1.82
N LEU A 411 -22.48 9.59 -1.69
CA LEU A 411 -22.91 8.66 -2.74
C LEU A 411 -24.38 8.81 -3.11
N SER A 412 -25.21 9.28 -2.18
CA SER A 412 -26.64 9.48 -2.40
C SER A 412 -26.99 10.83 -3.03
N ASN A 413 -26.19 11.87 -2.77
CA ASN A 413 -26.54 13.25 -3.09
C ASN A 413 -25.62 13.93 -4.11
N ALA A 414 -24.37 13.46 -4.28
CA ALA A 414 -23.46 14.05 -5.26
C ALA A 414 -23.89 13.73 -6.69
N LYS A 415 -23.55 14.64 -7.60
CA LYS A 415 -23.78 14.46 -9.03
C LYS A 415 -23.02 13.22 -9.53
N LYS A 416 -23.75 12.33 -10.22
CA LYS A 416 -23.16 11.15 -10.87
C LYS A 416 -22.64 11.54 -12.24
N ILE A 417 -21.58 10.84 -12.67
CA ILE A 417 -21.12 10.95 -14.05
C ILE A 417 -22.23 10.40 -14.96
N GLU A 418 -22.48 11.11 -16.06
CA GLU A 418 -23.30 10.55 -17.14
C GLU A 418 -22.50 9.39 -17.73
N GLU A 419 -23.09 8.17 -17.76
CA GLU A 419 -22.47 7.05 -18.47
C GLU A 419 -22.32 7.44 -19.93
N TYR A 420 -21.11 7.73 -20.37
CA TYR A 420 -20.81 8.11 -21.74
C TYR A 420 -21.34 7.03 -22.69
N GLY A 421 -22.48 7.29 -23.34
CA GLY A 421 -23.03 6.46 -24.41
C GLY A 421 -24.13 5.48 -24.05
N THR A 422 -24.72 5.50 -22.85
CA THR A 422 -25.98 4.80 -22.56
C THR A 422 -27.20 5.72 -22.69
N GLY A 423 -27.33 6.35 -23.83
CA GLY A 423 -28.58 6.94 -24.24
C GLY A 423 -29.65 5.86 -24.52
N LYS A 424 -29.89 4.94 -23.59
CA LYS A 424 -31.01 3.96 -23.49
C LYS A 424 -30.52 2.75 -22.70
N THR A 425 -30.70 2.72 -21.38
CA THR A 425 -30.85 1.46 -20.63
C THR A 425 -31.01 1.63 -19.12
N LEU A 426 -31.69 2.68 -18.70
CA LEU A 426 -32.71 2.52 -17.67
C LEU A 426 -34.00 2.56 -18.46
N GLY A 427 -34.78 1.49 -18.47
CA GLY A 427 -36.13 1.54 -19.00
C GLY A 427 -36.81 2.75 -18.36
N ARG A 428 -37.66 3.44 -19.12
CA ARG A 428 -38.45 4.59 -18.63
C ARG A 428 -39.30 4.32 -17.39
N ASP A 429 -39.24 3.06 -16.89
CA ASP A 429 -39.98 2.48 -15.77
C ASP A 429 -39.11 2.11 -14.55
N GLY A 430 -37.81 2.41 -14.57
CA GLY A 430 -36.93 2.13 -13.43
C GLY A 430 -36.68 0.64 -13.17
N THR A 431 -36.99 -0.26 -14.11
CA THR A 431 -36.77 -1.69 -13.92
C THR A 431 -35.29 -2.05 -14.06
N PRO A 432 -34.76 -2.97 -13.20
CA PRO A 432 -33.38 -3.42 -13.31
C PRO A 432 -33.13 -4.11 -14.64
N PHE A 433 -31.98 -3.84 -15.25
CA PHE A 433 -31.48 -4.52 -16.43
C PHE A 433 -31.50 -6.05 -16.21
N ARG A 434 -32.23 -6.83 -17.02
CA ARG A 434 -32.20 -8.28 -16.98
C ARG A 434 -30.88 -8.77 -17.57
N MET A 435 -29.99 -9.27 -16.74
CA MET A 435 -28.67 -9.80 -17.08
C MET A 435 -28.65 -10.99 -18.06
N GLY A 436 -29.81 -11.54 -18.44
CA GLY A 436 -29.88 -12.74 -19.29
C GLY A 436 -29.28 -12.59 -20.69
N SER A 437 -29.06 -11.36 -21.19
CA SER A 437 -28.48 -11.12 -22.52
C SER A 437 -26.95 -10.91 -22.53
N LEU A 438 -26.32 -10.73 -21.35
CA LEU A 438 -24.87 -10.54 -21.23
C LEU A 438 -24.12 -11.89 -21.13
N LEU A 439 -24.78 -12.97 -20.81
CA LEU A 439 -24.18 -14.29 -20.59
C LEU A 439 -24.41 -15.28 -21.76
N SER A 440 -25.12 -14.91 -22.83
CA SER A 440 -25.20 -15.75 -24.00
C SER A 440 -23.95 -15.63 -24.86
N PRO A 441 -23.23 -16.72 -25.15
CA PRO A 441 -22.09 -16.66 -26.05
C PRO A 441 -22.57 -16.19 -27.43
N ASN A 442 -21.98 -15.12 -27.96
CA ASN A 442 -22.19 -14.70 -29.33
C ASN A 442 -21.57 -15.77 -30.25
N PRO A 443 -22.39 -16.51 -31.07
CA PRO A 443 -21.90 -17.61 -31.87
C PRO A 443 -20.89 -17.20 -32.96
N SER A 444 -20.56 -15.93 -33.11
CA SER A 444 -19.63 -15.42 -34.11
C SER A 444 -18.18 -15.19 -33.62
N HIS A 445 -17.86 -15.47 -32.35
CA HIS A 445 -16.49 -15.38 -31.87
C HIS A 445 -15.95 -16.77 -31.52
N PRO A 446 -14.75 -17.14 -32.01
CA PRO A 446 -14.13 -18.40 -31.61
C PRO A 446 -13.84 -18.39 -30.09
N PRO A 447 -13.88 -19.54 -29.42
CA PRO A 447 -13.58 -19.64 -28.01
C PRO A 447 -12.22 -19.03 -27.71
N ARG A 448 -12.13 -18.17 -26.70
CA ARG A 448 -10.87 -17.65 -26.21
C ARG A 448 -10.00 -18.83 -25.78
N THR A 449 -8.92 -19.07 -26.53
CA THR A 449 -7.84 -19.92 -26.03
C THR A 449 -7.26 -19.25 -24.79
N SER A 450 -7.19 -20.00 -23.67
CA SER A 450 -6.52 -19.60 -22.46
C SER A 450 -5.18 -18.96 -22.76
N LEU A 451 -4.87 -17.81 -22.14
CA LEU A 451 -3.58 -17.10 -22.22
C LEU A 451 -2.50 -17.90 -21.47
N SER A 452 -2.28 -19.14 -21.86
CA SER A 452 -1.14 -19.98 -21.50
C SER A 452 -0.49 -20.53 -22.77
N ARG A 453 0.00 -19.63 -23.64
CA ARG A 453 0.96 -19.99 -24.65
C ARG A 453 2.13 -19.00 -24.57
N GLU A 454 3.21 -19.51 -24.00
CA GLU A 454 4.55 -18.98 -24.16
C GLU A 454 4.84 -18.74 -25.67
N PRO A 455 5.60 -17.70 -26.05
CA PRO A 455 6.08 -17.55 -27.41
C PRO A 455 7.06 -18.69 -27.69
N ALA A 456 6.71 -19.55 -28.63
CA ALA A 456 7.58 -20.58 -29.18
C ALA A 456 8.77 -19.89 -29.89
N GLY A 457 9.98 -20.18 -29.43
CA GLY A 457 11.16 -19.91 -30.22
C GLY A 457 12.42 -19.60 -29.44
N PHE A 458 12.96 -20.60 -28.71
CA PHE A 458 14.43 -20.78 -28.63
C PHE A 458 14.70 -22.25 -28.25
N ARG A 459 14.89 -23.09 -29.27
CA ARG A 459 15.50 -24.41 -29.10
C ARG A 459 17.01 -24.22 -29.13
N GLY A 460 17.64 -24.32 -27.97
CA GLY A 460 19.08 -24.49 -27.81
C GLY A 460 19.33 -25.71 -26.95
N ALA A 461 20.00 -26.70 -27.52
CA ALA A 461 20.28 -28.01 -27.01
C ALA A 461 20.93 -28.03 -25.60
N TYR A 462 20.31 -28.75 -24.65
CA TYR A 462 21.04 -29.43 -23.58
C TYR A 462 20.47 -30.82 -23.39
N GLY A 463 21.40 -31.79 -23.51
CA GLY A 463 21.12 -33.21 -23.50
C GLY A 463 20.64 -33.70 -22.12
N SER A 464 19.77 -34.68 -22.17
CA SER A 464 19.29 -35.47 -21.05
C SER A 464 20.40 -36.26 -20.40
N VAL A 465 20.63 -36.03 -19.08
CA VAL A 465 21.32 -37.04 -18.25
C VAL A 465 20.37 -37.41 -17.11
N ARG A 466 19.79 -38.60 -17.24
CA ARG A 466 19.13 -39.28 -16.13
C ARG A 466 20.22 -39.88 -15.22
N GLY A 467 20.28 -39.51 -13.95
CA GLY A 467 21.11 -40.16 -12.96
C GLY A 467 20.56 -39.91 -11.56
N LYS A 468 19.98 -40.93 -10.94
CA LYS A 468 19.62 -40.93 -9.51
C LYS A 468 20.92 -40.93 -8.66
N PRO A 469 21.05 -40.12 -7.59
CA PRO A 469 22.15 -40.29 -6.65
C PRO A 469 21.79 -41.35 -5.62
N ARG A 470 22.67 -42.35 -5.53
CA ARG A 470 22.77 -43.30 -4.40
C ARG A 470 23.46 -42.60 -3.22
N LEU A 471 22.89 -42.75 -2.05
CA LEU A 471 23.52 -42.51 -0.77
C LEU A 471 24.81 -43.34 -0.65
N ARG A 472 25.93 -42.73 -0.32
CA ARG A 472 27.12 -43.38 0.27
C ARG A 472 27.53 -42.68 1.54
N GLU A 473 27.54 -43.44 2.58
CA GLU A 473 28.12 -43.18 3.90
C GLU A 473 29.62 -42.95 3.84
N GLY A 474 30.14 -42.16 4.77
CA GLY A 474 31.48 -42.24 5.33
C GLY A 474 32.51 -41.30 4.72
N LEU A 475 32.74 -40.16 5.34
CA LEU A 475 34.06 -39.48 5.28
C LEU A 475 34.51 -39.11 6.70
N VAL A 476 35.54 -39.83 7.13
CA VAL A 476 36.32 -39.64 8.34
C VAL A 476 37.14 -38.35 8.20
N CYS A 477 36.97 -37.40 9.11
CA CYS A 477 37.86 -36.26 9.26
C CYS A 477 39.25 -36.70 9.75
N ARG A 478 40.26 -36.54 8.91
CA ARG A 478 41.67 -36.54 9.35
C ARG A 478 42.07 -35.08 9.63
N SER A 479 42.54 -34.86 10.85
CA SER A 479 43.25 -33.67 11.30
C SER A 479 44.56 -33.48 10.54
N GLY A 480 44.65 -32.40 9.74
CA GLY A 480 45.90 -31.93 9.15
C GLY A 480 46.15 -30.51 9.65
N GLY A 481 47.27 -30.35 10.42
CA GLY A 481 47.68 -29.08 10.96
C GLY A 481 48.05 -28.09 9.85
N PHE A 482 47.56 -26.86 9.98
CA PHE A 482 48.04 -25.71 9.21
C PHE A 482 49.11 -24.97 10.01
N SER A 483 50.30 -24.80 9.41
CA SER A 483 51.42 -24.04 9.96
C SER A 483 51.15 -22.55 9.72
N GLU A 484 51.41 -21.76 10.74
CA GLU A 484 51.50 -20.29 10.68
C GLU A 484 52.66 -19.83 9.77
N ARG A 485 52.40 -19.60 8.50
CA ARG A 485 53.17 -18.75 7.60
C ARG A 485 52.37 -18.60 6.32
N ASP A 486 51.94 -17.33 6.12
CA ASP A 486 51.51 -16.70 4.90
C ASP A 486 50.21 -15.88 5.07
N ILE A 487 50.22 -14.91 5.98
CA ILE A 487 49.44 -13.71 5.89
C ILE A 487 50.32 -12.53 6.32
N GLY A 488 50.93 -11.89 5.34
CA GLY A 488 51.68 -10.65 5.57
C GLY A 488 50.69 -9.49 5.83
N ILE A 489 50.47 -9.16 7.09
CA ILE A 489 49.85 -7.88 7.50
C ILE A 489 50.99 -6.93 7.82
N GLN A 490 51.20 -5.95 6.92
CA GLN A 490 52.01 -4.79 7.23
C GLN A 490 51.27 -3.93 8.25
N THR A 491 51.74 -3.93 9.48
CA THR A 491 51.36 -2.97 10.50
C THR A 491 52.08 -1.63 10.20
N GLU A 492 51.37 -0.61 9.73
CA GLU A 492 51.80 0.77 9.84
C GLU A 492 51.49 1.29 11.27
N GLU A 493 52.37 1.06 12.20
CA GLU A 493 52.55 1.91 13.39
C GLU A 493 53.32 3.15 12.97
N LYS A 494 52.61 4.26 12.72
CA LYS A 494 53.12 5.64 12.85
C LYS A 494 51.98 6.61 12.53
N SER A 495 51.39 7.17 13.54
CA SER A 495 50.92 8.55 13.66
C SER A 495 49.79 8.71 14.70
N VAL A 496 50.14 8.52 15.96
CA VAL A 496 49.35 9.04 17.09
C VAL A 496 50.27 9.88 17.96
N ALA A 497 50.80 11.00 17.43
CA ALA A 497 51.54 11.97 18.21
C ALA A 497 51.62 13.34 17.49
N ALA A 498 50.47 13.88 17.04
CA ALA A 498 50.43 15.24 16.53
C ALA A 498 48.99 15.81 16.42
N MET A 499 48.17 15.72 17.48
CA MET A 499 46.94 16.52 17.61
C MET A 499 46.54 16.69 19.07
N GLN A 500 47.51 17.23 19.85
CA GLN A 500 47.26 17.92 21.12
C GLN A 500 48.09 19.19 21.11
N ARG A 501 47.65 20.26 20.41
CA ARG A 501 47.98 21.68 20.57
C ARG A 501 47.49 22.41 19.33
N GLU A 502 46.24 22.86 19.37
CA GLU A 502 45.73 24.18 19.01
C GLU A 502 44.22 24.25 19.31
#